data_b188229d360237207d6662d8f8837ad0
#
_entry.id   b188229d360237207d6662d8f8837ad0
#
_cell.length_a   1.000
_cell.length_b   1.000
_cell.length_c   1.000
_cell.angle_alpha   90.00
_cell.angle_beta   90.00
_cell.angle_gamma   90.00
#
_symmetry.space_group_name_H-M   'P 1'
#
loop_
_entity.id
_entity.type
_entity.pdbx_description
1 polymer ?
#
loop_
_entity_poly.entity_id
_entity_poly.type
_entity_poly.pdbx_seq_one_letter_code
_entity_poly.pdbx_strand_id
1 'polypeptide(L)'
;SSAASDVYKRQHMDIAENIAFGLKIKGKSKSYINDKIKYALKLVNLDGYEKRMPDSLSGGQQQRVAIARAIVNEPKVLLLDEPLGALDLKLRQDMQYELIRLKNELGITFIYVTHDQEEALTMSDTIVVMNQGYIQQIGTPEDIYNEPENAFVADFIGDSNIFDAVMIQDKLVKILDANFPCVDTGFGTNKPVDAVIRPEDVELVSPEDGLIRGVVTHLIFKGVHYEMEVTANGFEWLVHSTGMYPVGTPVGIKVDPFNIQIMHKPESEDEEATATVSYTHLTLPTI
;
A
#
# COMPACT_ATOMS: atom_id res chain seq x y z
N SER A 1 9.70 17.60 -4.44
CA SER A 1 9.14 18.03 -5.74
C SER A 1 9.13 16.85 -6.70
N SER A 2 7.97 16.47 -7.19
CA SER A 2 7.80 15.32 -8.05
C SER A 2 8.74 15.40 -9.27
N ALA A 3 9.33 14.24 -9.67
CA ALA A 3 10.23 14.14 -10.82
C ALA A 3 9.59 14.70 -12.11
N ALA A 4 8.28 14.62 -12.23
CA ALA A 4 7.50 15.22 -13.34
C ALA A 4 7.59 16.75 -13.35
N SER A 5 7.52 17.43 -12.19
CA SER A 5 7.56 18.92 -12.14
C SER A 5 8.92 19.48 -12.58
N ASP A 6 9.99 18.71 -12.42
CA ASP A 6 11.33 19.14 -12.85
C ASP A 6 11.59 18.97 -14.38
N VAL A 7 10.83 18.11 -15.03
CA VAL A 7 10.85 18.01 -16.51
C VAL A 7 10.26 19.28 -17.12
N TYR A 8 9.19 19.83 -16.56
CA TYR A 8 8.58 21.09 -17.00
C TYR A 8 9.55 22.28 -16.98
N LYS A 9 10.45 22.35 -15.98
CA LYS A 9 11.44 23.43 -15.88
C LYS A 9 12.51 23.43 -16.97
N ARG A 10 12.60 22.35 -17.78
CA ARG A 10 13.60 22.16 -18.85
C ARG A 10 12.99 21.82 -20.19
N GLN A 11 11.77 22.30 -20.45
CA GLN A 11 11.03 22.07 -21.70
C GLN A 11 11.74 22.57 -22.97
N HIS A 12 12.65 23.53 -22.83
CA HIS A 12 13.44 24.09 -23.93
C HIS A 12 14.66 23.23 -24.33
N MET A 13 14.93 22.14 -23.61
CA MET A 13 16.04 21.22 -23.85
C MET A 13 15.51 19.91 -24.46
N ASP A 14 16.23 19.35 -25.43
CA ASP A 14 15.95 18.00 -25.90
C ASP A 14 16.23 16.94 -24.80
N ILE A 15 15.85 15.68 -25.07
CA ILE A 15 16.01 14.60 -24.08
C ILE A 15 17.48 14.36 -23.72
N ALA A 16 18.37 14.40 -24.72
CA ALA A 16 19.81 14.21 -24.48
C ALA A 16 20.35 15.34 -23.59
N GLU A 17 19.96 16.58 -23.84
CA GLU A 17 20.37 17.74 -23.03
C GLU A 17 19.84 17.66 -21.60
N ASN A 18 18.58 17.23 -21.45
CA ASN A 18 17.96 16.99 -20.14
C ASN A 18 18.75 15.97 -19.31
N ILE A 19 19.09 14.82 -19.90
CA ILE A 19 19.85 13.75 -19.25
C ILE A 19 21.29 14.21 -18.99
N ALA A 20 21.93 14.87 -19.97
CA ALA A 20 23.32 15.32 -19.88
C ALA A 20 23.57 16.39 -18.81
N PHE A 21 22.54 17.11 -18.39
CA PHE A 21 22.69 18.34 -17.60
C PHE A 21 23.57 18.17 -16.36
N GLY A 22 23.31 17.13 -15.55
CA GLY A 22 24.09 16.85 -14.36
C GLY A 22 25.55 16.50 -14.65
N LEU A 23 25.78 15.76 -15.74
CA LEU A 23 27.14 15.39 -16.17
C LEU A 23 27.94 16.59 -16.73
N LYS A 24 27.26 17.50 -17.44
CA LYS A 24 27.86 18.76 -17.90
C LYS A 24 28.32 19.62 -16.76
N ILE A 25 27.49 19.77 -15.69
CA ILE A 25 27.87 20.53 -14.48
C ILE A 25 29.10 19.89 -13.80
N LYS A 26 29.19 18.56 -13.78
CA LYS A 26 30.31 17.82 -13.23
C LYS A 26 31.58 17.86 -14.12
N GLY A 27 31.56 18.58 -15.24
CA GLY A 27 32.71 18.76 -16.14
C GLY A 27 33.15 17.49 -16.87
N LYS A 28 32.24 16.51 -17.07
CA LYS A 28 32.57 15.27 -17.77
C LYS A 28 32.83 15.49 -19.26
N SER A 29 33.67 14.67 -19.86
CA SER A 29 34.00 14.77 -21.29
C SER A 29 32.77 14.51 -22.17
N LYS A 30 32.76 15.10 -23.37
CA LYS A 30 31.66 14.93 -24.34
C LYS A 30 31.44 13.47 -24.75
N SER A 31 32.52 12.71 -24.91
CA SER A 31 32.43 11.25 -25.22
C SER A 31 31.72 10.52 -24.08
N TYR A 32 32.20 10.70 -22.84
CA TYR A 32 31.61 10.08 -21.65
C TYR A 32 30.12 10.40 -21.50
N ILE A 33 29.75 11.68 -21.71
CA ILE A 33 28.35 12.13 -21.65
C ILE A 33 27.50 11.39 -22.68
N ASN A 34 27.96 11.31 -23.93
CA ASN A 34 27.22 10.64 -25.01
C ASN A 34 27.02 9.14 -24.72
N ASP A 35 28.03 8.46 -24.21
CA ASP A 35 27.93 7.04 -23.86
C ASP A 35 26.94 6.82 -22.71
N LYS A 36 26.97 7.70 -21.69
CA LYS A 36 26.05 7.64 -20.57
C LYS A 36 24.60 7.96 -20.92
N ILE A 37 24.37 8.90 -21.87
CA ILE A 37 23.03 9.18 -22.39
C ILE A 37 22.46 7.93 -23.08
N LYS A 38 23.21 7.31 -23.97
CA LYS A 38 22.77 6.11 -24.68
C LYS A 38 22.46 4.97 -23.69
N TYR A 39 23.34 4.76 -22.72
CA TYR A 39 23.13 3.79 -21.66
C TYR A 39 21.85 4.05 -20.87
N ALA A 40 21.66 5.28 -20.40
CA ALA A 40 20.49 5.64 -19.61
C ALA A 40 19.17 5.51 -20.40
N LEU A 41 19.16 5.94 -21.68
CA LEU A 41 17.98 5.79 -22.53
C LEU A 41 17.66 4.32 -22.83
N LYS A 42 18.67 3.49 -23.03
CA LYS A 42 18.49 2.04 -23.21
C LYS A 42 17.87 1.40 -21.95
N LEU A 43 18.37 1.77 -20.77
CA LEU A 43 17.84 1.24 -19.50
C LEU A 43 16.34 1.52 -19.31
N VAL A 44 15.85 2.69 -19.77
CA VAL A 44 14.45 3.09 -19.64
C VAL A 44 13.63 2.82 -20.90
N ASN A 45 14.11 2.01 -21.83
CA ASN A 45 13.44 1.65 -23.09
C ASN A 45 13.04 2.87 -23.96
N LEU A 46 13.93 3.88 -24.07
CA LEU A 46 13.76 5.08 -24.89
C LEU A 46 14.91 5.28 -25.88
N ASP A 47 15.46 4.19 -26.44
CA ASP A 47 16.48 4.29 -27.49
C ASP A 47 16.00 5.13 -28.68
N GLY A 48 16.84 6.02 -29.19
CA GLY A 48 16.54 6.87 -30.35
C GLY A 48 15.69 8.12 -30.02
N TYR A 49 15.43 8.39 -28.73
CA TYR A 49 14.66 9.56 -28.30
C TYR A 49 15.51 10.79 -27.98
N GLU A 50 16.83 10.72 -28.21
CA GLU A 50 17.80 11.75 -27.80
C GLU A 50 17.41 13.16 -28.22
N LYS A 51 16.89 13.29 -29.46
CA LYS A 51 16.56 14.59 -30.07
C LYS A 51 15.09 14.99 -29.96
N ARG A 52 14.28 14.20 -29.26
CA ARG A 52 12.88 14.56 -29.03
C ARG A 52 12.78 15.63 -27.97
N MET A 53 11.70 16.43 -28.05
CA MET A 53 11.36 17.41 -27.01
C MET A 53 10.45 16.76 -25.97
N PRO A 54 10.54 17.16 -24.68
CA PRO A 54 9.70 16.62 -23.60
C PRO A 54 8.21 16.69 -23.91
N ASP A 55 7.74 17.77 -24.54
CA ASP A 55 6.32 17.99 -24.85
C ASP A 55 5.76 17.00 -25.89
N SER A 56 6.65 16.33 -26.65
CA SER A 56 6.26 15.29 -27.61
C SER A 56 6.06 13.91 -26.98
N LEU A 57 6.27 13.77 -25.67
CA LEU A 57 6.27 12.51 -24.96
C LEU A 57 4.97 12.30 -24.18
N SER A 58 4.51 11.03 -24.07
CA SER A 58 3.46 10.65 -23.13
C SER A 58 3.94 10.81 -21.67
N GLY A 59 3.00 10.87 -20.70
CA GLY A 59 3.33 11.00 -19.28
C GLY A 59 4.31 9.92 -18.79
N GLY A 60 4.08 8.66 -19.16
CA GLY A 60 5.01 7.57 -18.80
C GLY A 60 6.38 7.70 -19.45
N GLN A 61 6.46 8.20 -20.70
CA GLN A 61 7.75 8.48 -21.34
C GLN A 61 8.48 9.64 -20.65
N GLN A 62 7.77 10.68 -20.23
CA GLN A 62 8.35 11.77 -19.42
C GLN A 62 8.89 11.28 -18.09
N GLN A 63 8.16 10.38 -17.43
CA GLN A 63 8.60 9.74 -16.20
C GLN A 63 9.88 8.92 -16.41
N ARG A 64 9.97 8.13 -17.47
CA ARG A 64 11.18 7.37 -17.84
C ARG A 64 12.39 8.30 -18.10
N VAL A 65 12.16 9.46 -18.74
CA VAL A 65 13.22 10.48 -18.90
C VAL A 65 13.67 11.03 -17.55
N ALA A 66 12.75 11.28 -16.62
CA ALA A 66 13.09 11.73 -15.27
C ALA A 66 13.95 10.70 -14.51
N ILE A 67 13.62 9.42 -14.63
CA ILE A 67 14.43 8.31 -14.09
C ILE A 67 15.80 8.28 -14.77
N ALA A 68 15.87 8.34 -16.10
CA ALA A 68 17.13 8.37 -16.85
C ALA A 68 18.06 9.51 -16.40
N ARG A 69 17.49 10.69 -16.12
CA ARG A 69 18.22 11.84 -15.56
C ARG A 69 18.81 11.57 -14.17
N ALA A 70 18.10 10.81 -13.36
CA ALA A 70 18.57 10.48 -12.02
C ALA A 70 19.68 9.43 -12.06
N ILE A 71 19.50 8.35 -12.82
CA ILE A 71 20.43 7.22 -12.87
C ILE A 71 21.71 7.51 -13.66
N VAL A 72 21.70 8.45 -14.62
CA VAL A 72 22.87 8.79 -15.45
C VAL A 72 24.07 9.24 -14.61
N ASN A 73 23.82 9.77 -13.42
CA ASN A 73 24.84 10.22 -12.48
C ASN A 73 25.40 9.09 -11.60
N GLU A 74 24.96 7.84 -11.80
CA GLU A 74 25.37 6.64 -11.05
C GLU A 74 25.23 6.86 -9.53
N PRO A 75 24.03 7.19 -9.04
CA PRO A 75 23.81 7.41 -7.63
C PRO A 75 23.90 6.09 -6.85
N LYS A 76 24.24 6.15 -5.58
CA LYS A 76 24.13 4.99 -4.67
C LYS A 76 22.70 4.80 -4.16
N VAL A 77 21.95 5.89 -4.10
CA VAL A 77 20.55 5.93 -3.63
C VAL A 77 19.72 6.74 -4.63
N LEU A 78 18.59 6.20 -5.05
CA LEU A 78 17.60 6.88 -5.88
C LEU A 78 16.36 7.19 -5.03
N LEU A 79 15.98 8.47 -4.97
CA LEU A 79 14.79 8.95 -4.28
C LEU A 79 13.67 9.15 -5.30
N LEU A 80 12.54 8.50 -5.08
CA LEU A 80 11.32 8.60 -5.88
C LEU A 80 10.17 9.05 -4.97
N ASP A 81 9.64 10.23 -5.26
CA ASP A 81 8.57 10.85 -4.49
C ASP A 81 7.30 10.84 -5.33
N GLU A 82 6.34 10.01 -4.98
CA GLU A 82 5.09 9.74 -5.68
C GLU A 82 5.23 9.59 -7.21
N PRO A 83 6.16 8.75 -7.70
CA PRO A 83 6.51 8.75 -9.12
C PRO A 83 5.39 8.25 -10.03
N LEU A 84 4.40 7.51 -9.52
CA LEU A 84 3.34 6.93 -10.33
C LEU A 84 1.97 7.61 -10.15
N GLY A 85 1.84 8.55 -9.21
CA GLY A 85 0.57 9.16 -8.83
C GLY A 85 -0.19 9.88 -9.96
N ALA A 86 0.51 10.36 -10.99
CA ALA A 86 -0.09 11.08 -12.13
C ALA A 86 -0.43 10.18 -13.34
N LEU A 87 -0.23 8.85 -13.24
CA LEU A 87 -0.41 7.90 -14.34
C LEU A 87 -1.77 7.20 -14.25
N ASP A 88 -2.36 6.86 -15.41
CA ASP A 88 -3.50 5.98 -15.48
C ASP A 88 -3.15 4.56 -15.01
N LEU A 89 -4.15 3.76 -14.65
CA LEU A 89 -3.98 2.44 -14.03
C LEU A 89 -3.05 1.51 -14.84
N LYS A 90 -3.27 1.41 -16.16
CA LYS A 90 -2.48 0.50 -17.01
C LYS A 90 -1.03 0.96 -17.11
N LEU A 91 -0.82 2.24 -17.31
CA LEU A 91 0.51 2.83 -17.40
C LEU A 91 1.25 2.77 -16.06
N ARG A 92 0.52 2.88 -14.95
CA ARG A 92 1.05 2.71 -13.59
C ARG A 92 1.60 1.30 -13.40
N GLN A 93 0.83 0.26 -13.75
CA GLN A 93 1.27 -1.14 -13.68
C GLN A 93 2.51 -1.40 -14.55
N ASP A 94 2.53 -0.93 -15.79
CA ASP A 94 3.69 -1.05 -16.68
C ASP A 94 4.94 -0.39 -16.07
N MET A 95 4.78 0.76 -15.42
CA MET A 95 5.87 1.48 -14.76
C MET A 95 6.33 0.83 -13.46
N GLN A 96 5.46 0.19 -12.69
CA GLN A 96 5.82 -0.62 -11.51
C GLN A 96 6.79 -1.74 -11.92
N TYR A 97 6.43 -2.53 -12.93
CA TYR A 97 7.32 -3.59 -13.46
C TYR A 97 8.67 -3.04 -13.93
N GLU A 98 8.65 -1.89 -14.61
CA GLU A 98 9.88 -1.24 -15.09
C GLU A 98 10.78 -0.80 -13.92
N LEU A 99 10.21 -0.21 -12.86
CA LEU A 99 10.96 0.21 -11.68
C LEU A 99 11.55 -0.98 -10.91
N ILE A 100 10.79 -2.07 -10.75
CA ILE A 100 11.28 -3.32 -10.14
C ILE A 100 12.45 -3.88 -10.97
N ARG A 101 12.31 -3.91 -12.29
CA ARG A 101 13.39 -4.34 -13.19
C ARG A 101 14.64 -3.47 -13.03
N LEU A 102 14.49 -2.15 -13.03
CA LEU A 102 15.59 -1.21 -12.86
C LEU A 102 16.26 -1.34 -11.50
N LYS A 103 15.50 -1.53 -10.42
CA LYS A 103 16.04 -1.80 -9.07
C LYS A 103 16.98 -3.01 -9.11
N ASN A 104 16.53 -4.11 -9.69
CA ASN A 104 17.29 -5.35 -9.76
C ASN A 104 18.52 -5.22 -10.67
N GLU A 105 18.40 -4.54 -11.83
CA GLU A 105 19.50 -4.37 -12.79
C GLU A 105 20.60 -3.44 -12.29
N LEU A 106 20.21 -2.36 -11.60
CA LEU A 106 21.16 -1.33 -11.13
C LEU A 106 21.85 -1.72 -9.81
N GLY A 107 21.22 -2.56 -8.98
CA GLY A 107 21.75 -2.96 -7.67
C GLY A 107 22.01 -1.78 -6.70
N ILE A 108 21.23 -0.69 -6.82
CA ILE A 108 21.31 0.48 -5.96
C ILE A 108 20.10 0.53 -5.02
N THR A 109 20.19 1.31 -3.94
CA THR A 109 19.08 1.51 -3.02
C THR A 109 18.05 2.46 -3.64
N PHE A 110 16.79 2.02 -3.69
CA PHE A 110 15.63 2.85 -4.03
C PHE A 110 14.92 3.25 -2.74
N ILE A 111 14.67 4.53 -2.55
CA ILE A 111 13.74 5.03 -1.52
C ILE A 111 12.53 5.55 -2.27
N TYR A 112 11.40 4.91 -2.04
CA TYR A 112 10.14 5.15 -2.74
C TYR A 112 9.13 5.70 -1.74
N VAL A 113 8.62 6.90 -1.98
CA VAL A 113 7.57 7.51 -1.17
C VAL A 113 6.26 7.40 -1.96
N THR A 114 5.26 6.79 -1.35
CA THR A 114 3.92 6.65 -1.93
C THR A 114 2.87 6.67 -0.84
N HIS A 115 1.65 7.02 -1.22
CA HIS A 115 0.45 6.81 -0.42
C HIS A 115 -0.39 5.63 -0.95
N ASP A 116 0.06 4.98 -2.01
CA ASP A 116 -0.58 3.80 -2.60
C ASP A 116 -0.03 2.53 -1.93
N GLN A 117 -0.91 1.82 -1.23
CA GLN A 117 -0.58 0.62 -0.46
C GLN A 117 -0.11 -0.52 -1.37
N GLU A 118 -0.76 -0.70 -2.53
CA GLU A 118 -0.40 -1.74 -3.51
C GLU A 118 1.03 -1.53 -4.03
N GLU A 119 1.41 -0.27 -4.30
CA GLU A 119 2.77 0.08 -4.70
C GLU A 119 3.79 -0.28 -3.61
N ALA A 120 3.49 0.07 -2.35
CA ALA A 120 4.37 -0.23 -1.22
C ALA A 120 4.56 -1.74 -1.04
N LEU A 121 3.47 -2.52 -1.04
CA LEU A 121 3.49 -3.97 -0.83
C LEU A 121 4.18 -4.72 -1.98
N THR A 122 4.00 -4.27 -3.24
CA THR A 122 4.50 -5.02 -4.41
C THR A 122 5.93 -4.68 -4.82
N MET A 123 6.42 -3.47 -4.51
CA MET A 123 7.70 -2.98 -5.03
C MET A 123 8.83 -2.95 -4.00
N SER A 124 8.51 -2.99 -2.71
CA SER A 124 9.48 -2.78 -1.63
C SER A 124 10.03 -4.09 -1.08
N ASP A 125 11.28 -4.06 -0.62
CA ASP A 125 11.87 -5.12 0.19
C ASP A 125 11.67 -4.84 1.69
N THR A 126 11.51 -3.56 2.02
CA THR A 126 11.24 -3.06 3.38
C THR A 126 10.30 -1.87 3.28
N ILE A 127 9.26 -1.86 4.09
CA ILE A 127 8.27 -0.78 4.20
C ILE A 127 8.50 -0.05 5.52
N VAL A 128 8.38 1.27 5.46
CA VAL A 128 8.35 2.16 6.64
C VAL A 128 6.99 2.86 6.63
N VAL A 129 6.11 2.47 7.52
CA VAL A 129 4.82 3.14 7.72
C VAL A 129 5.02 4.35 8.61
N MET A 130 4.55 5.51 8.17
CA MET A 130 4.68 6.77 8.89
C MET A 130 3.33 7.44 9.08
N ASN A 131 3.12 8.02 10.27
CA ASN A 131 1.97 8.86 10.57
C ASN A 131 2.43 10.11 11.34
N GLN A 132 1.96 11.29 10.93
CA GLN A 132 2.27 12.59 11.57
C GLN A 132 3.76 12.82 11.85
N GLY A 133 4.65 12.28 11.00
CA GLY A 133 6.11 12.42 11.15
C GLY A 133 6.77 11.38 12.06
N TYR A 134 5.99 10.46 12.63
CA TYR A 134 6.49 9.33 13.44
C TYR A 134 6.45 8.03 12.64
N ILE A 135 7.45 7.19 12.88
CA ILE A 135 7.48 5.83 12.33
C ILE A 135 6.53 4.98 13.16
N GLN A 136 5.57 4.32 12.50
CA GLN A 136 4.60 3.43 13.13
C GLN A 136 5.09 1.97 13.12
N GLN A 137 5.69 1.55 11.99
CA GLN A 137 6.25 0.21 11.86
C GLN A 137 7.29 0.18 10.75
N ILE A 138 8.27 -0.72 10.88
CA ILE A 138 9.25 -1.06 9.84
C ILE A 138 9.26 -2.58 9.70
N GLY A 139 9.07 -3.10 8.49
CA GLY A 139 9.06 -4.55 8.25
C GLY A 139 9.09 -4.89 6.77
N THR A 140 9.07 -6.17 6.47
CA THR A 140 8.81 -6.66 5.12
C THR A 140 7.34 -6.40 4.74
N PRO A 141 6.98 -6.41 3.44
CA PRO A 141 5.58 -6.32 3.05
C PRO A 141 4.67 -7.33 3.76
N GLU A 142 5.15 -8.56 3.93
CA GLU A 142 4.42 -9.63 4.59
C GLU A 142 4.23 -9.36 6.08
N ASP A 143 5.26 -8.86 6.78
CA ASP A 143 5.16 -8.50 8.20
C ASP A 143 4.17 -7.34 8.41
N ILE A 144 4.25 -6.29 7.57
CA ILE A 144 3.39 -5.11 7.67
C ILE A 144 1.91 -5.47 7.44
N TYR A 145 1.64 -6.41 6.52
CA TYR A 145 0.29 -6.83 6.20
C TYR A 145 -0.29 -7.83 7.21
N ASN A 146 0.51 -8.86 7.58
CA ASN A 146 0.05 -9.97 8.39
C ASN A 146 0.21 -9.73 9.91
N GLU A 147 1.20 -8.92 10.32
CA GLU A 147 1.52 -8.66 11.71
C GLU A 147 1.65 -7.14 11.98
N PRO A 148 0.59 -6.35 11.73
CA PRO A 148 0.63 -4.91 12.00
C PRO A 148 0.77 -4.63 13.49
N GLU A 149 1.66 -3.69 13.87
CA GLU A 149 1.95 -3.37 15.28
C GLU A 149 0.81 -2.62 15.98
N ASN A 150 -0.05 -1.94 15.22
CA ASN A 150 -1.20 -1.21 15.74
C ASN A 150 -2.33 -1.10 14.71
N ALA A 151 -3.52 -0.70 15.21
CA ALA A 151 -4.72 -0.57 14.38
C ALA A 151 -4.55 0.42 13.22
N PHE A 152 -3.75 1.48 13.39
CA PHE A 152 -3.44 2.42 12.30
C PHE A 152 -2.73 1.73 11.14
N VAL A 153 -1.70 0.93 11.43
CA VAL A 153 -0.96 0.20 10.37
C VAL A 153 -1.89 -0.80 9.67
N ALA A 154 -2.72 -1.51 10.45
CA ALA A 154 -3.68 -2.47 9.89
C ALA A 154 -4.64 -1.82 8.90
N ASP A 155 -5.25 -0.69 9.29
CA ASP A 155 -6.22 0.06 8.48
C ASP A 155 -5.55 0.76 7.29
N PHE A 156 -4.34 1.30 7.52
CA PHE A 156 -3.61 2.02 6.47
C PHE A 156 -3.11 1.11 5.34
N ILE A 157 -2.81 -0.16 5.61
CA ILE A 157 -2.22 -1.10 4.62
C ILE A 157 -3.26 -1.89 3.84
N GLY A 158 -4.49 -1.96 4.29
CA GLY A 158 -5.56 -2.68 3.61
C GLY A 158 -6.84 -2.67 4.41
N ASP A 159 -7.93 -2.97 3.75
CA ASP A 159 -9.23 -3.07 4.40
C ASP A 159 -9.17 -4.02 5.60
N SER A 160 -9.80 -3.64 6.71
CA SER A 160 -9.77 -4.40 7.96
C SER A 160 -11.06 -4.25 8.75
N ASN A 161 -11.50 -5.33 9.37
CA ASN A 161 -12.48 -5.28 10.44
C ASN A 161 -11.73 -5.06 11.76
N ILE A 162 -11.87 -3.89 12.37
CA ILE A 162 -11.16 -3.53 13.60
C ILE A 162 -12.18 -3.38 14.72
N PHE A 163 -11.91 -4.02 15.85
CA PHE A 163 -12.83 -4.10 16.98
C PHE A 163 -12.16 -3.65 18.26
N ASP A 164 -12.90 -2.88 19.04
CA ASP A 164 -12.66 -2.78 20.47
C ASP A 164 -12.95 -4.13 21.11
N ALA A 165 -11.94 -4.79 21.59
CA ALA A 165 -12.02 -6.15 22.10
C ALA A 165 -11.48 -6.27 23.53
N VAL A 166 -11.71 -7.42 24.14
CA VAL A 166 -11.18 -7.74 25.47
C VAL A 166 -10.50 -9.10 25.44
N MET A 167 -9.22 -9.13 25.73
CA MET A 167 -8.51 -10.39 25.94
C MET A 167 -8.97 -11.01 27.25
N ILE A 168 -9.81 -12.04 27.19
CA ILE A 168 -10.37 -12.71 28.37
C ILE A 168 -9.26 -13.46 29.09
N GLN A 169 -8.46 -14.20 28.36
CA GLN A 169 -7.28 -14.93 28.79
C GLN A 169 -6.45 -15.29 27.53
N ASP A 170 -5.26 -15.81 27.71
CA ASP A 170 -4.45 -16.30 26.60
C ASP A 170 -5.28 -17.21 25.68
N LYS A 171 -5.20 -16.95 24.37
CA LYS A 171 -5.90 -17.69 23.32
C LYS A 171 -7.43 -17.53 23.30
N LEU A 172 -7.98 -16.51 24.00
CA LEU A 172 -9.41 -16.27 24.00
C LEU A 172 -9.69 -14.76 24.08
N VAL A 173 -10.25 -14.19 23.01
CA VAL A 173 -10.63 -12.79 22.91
C VAL A 173 -12.14 -12.65 22.79
N LYS A 174 -12.71 -11.66 23.48
CA LYS A 174 -14.11 -11.27 23.31
C LYS A 174 -14.18 -10.14 22.30
N ILE A 175 -14.85 -10.40 21.17
CA ILE A 175 -15.14 -9.42 20.10
C ILE A 175 -16.66 -9.25 20.08
N LEU A 176 -17.12 -8.00 20.21
CA LEU A 176 -18.55 -7.70 20.41
C LEU A 176 -19.11 -8.53 21.58
N ASP A 177 -20.10 -9.37 21.33
CA ASP A 177 -20.74 -10.20 22.34
C ASP A 177 -20.33 -11.69 22.28
N ALA A 178 -19.34 -12.05 21.47
CA ALA A 178 -18.89 -13.42 21.27
C ALA A 178 -17.43 -13.63 21.68
N ASN A 179 -17.13 -14.85 22.17
CA ASN A 179 -15.78 -15.25 22.48
C ASN A 179 -15.16 -16.01 21.31
N PHE A 180 -14.09 -15.46 20.77
CA PHE A 180 -13.33 -16.05 19.67
C PHE A 180 -12.05 -16.70 20.21
N PRO A 181 -11.76 -17.94 19.85
CA PRO A 181 -10.41 -18.47 20.04
C PRO A 181 -9.42 -17.71 19.15
N CYS A 182 -8.23 -17.42 19.66
CA CYS A 182 -7.12 -16.82 18.94
C CYS A 182 -5.83 -17.54 19.29
N VAL A 183 -4.70 -17.18 18.67
CA VAL A 183 -3.40 -17.80 18.96
C VAL A 183 -2.56 -16.98 19.93
N ASP A 184 -2.88 -15.72 20.11
CA ASP A 184 -2.12 -14.75 20.88
C ASP A 184 -2.09 -15.03 22.37
N THR A 185 -0.97 -14.66 22.98
CA THR A 185 -0.70 -14.82 24.42
C THR A 185 0.05 -13.60 24.96
N GLY A 186 0.02 -13.42 26.28
CA GLY A 186 0.82 -12.37 26.93
C GLY A 186 0.14 -11.02 27.06
N PHE A 187 -1.09 -10.85 26.58
CA PHE A 187 -1.87 -9.60 26.71
C PHE A 187 -2.49 -9.41 28.10
N GLY A 188 -2.46 -10.44 28.95
CA GLY A 188 -3.06 -10.44 30.27
C GLY A 188 -4.53 -10.88 30.27
N THR A 189 -5.16 -10.85 31.45
CA THR A 189 -6.54 -11.32 31.63
C THR A 189 -7.48 -10.12 31.78
N ASN A 190 -8.62 -10.16 31.06
CA ASN A 190 -9.62 -9.07 31.01
C ASN A 190 -9.00 -7.71 30.65
N LYS A 191 -8.08 -7.68 29.70
CA LYS A 191 -7.42 -6.47 29.22
C LYS A 191 -8.09 -5.95 27.95
N PRO A 192 -8.31 -4.63 27.83
CA PRO A 192 -8.76 -4.04 26.60
C PRO A 192 -7.64 -4.17 25.55
N VAL A 193 -8.01 -4.56 24.33
CA VAL A 193 -7.15 -4.77 23.18
C VAL A 193 -7.89 -4.32 21.93
N ASP A 194 -7.15 -4.14 20.84
CA ASP A 194 -7.73 -4.08 19.51
C ASP A 194 -7.62 -5.47 18.86
N ALA A 195 -8.70 -5.91 18.20
CA ALA A 195 -8.70 -7.11 17.40
C ALA A 195 -8.91 -6.74 15.94
N VAL A 196 -8.03 -7.24 15.07
CA VAL A 196 -8.08 -6.99 13.63
C VAL A 196 -8.31 -8.31 12.90
N ILE A 197 -9.25 -8.29 11.95
CA ILE A 197 -9.60 -9.42 11.10
C ILE A 197 -9.68 -8.91 9.67
N ARG A 198 -8.90 -9.52 8.76
CA ARG A 198 -8.95 -9.16 7.35
C ARG A 198 -10.26 -9.62 6.71
N PRO A 199 -10.82 -8.86 5.75
CA PRO A 199 -12.09 -9.22 5.10
C PRO A 199 -12.07 -10.58 4.41
N GLU A 200 -10.93 -10.99 3.86
CA GLU A 200 -10.72 -12.29 3.21
C GLU A 200 -10.67 -13.47 4.18
N ASP A 201 -10.43 -13.20 5.46
CA ASP A 201 -10.33 -14.19 6.53
C ASP A 201 -11.68 -14.45 7.22
N VAL A 202 -12.69 -13.68 6.86
CA VAL A 202 -14.05 -13.86 7.38
C VAL A 202 -14.77 -14.91 6.55
N GLU A 203 -15.06 -16.04 7.16
CA GLU A 203 -15.84 -17.12 6.55
C GLU A 203 -17.34 -16.95 6.87
N LEU A 204 -18.17 -16.88 5.82
CA LEU A 204 -19.61 -16.89 5.96
C LEU A 204 -20.12 -18.34 5.90
N VAL A 205 -20.82 -18.76 6.94
CA VAL A 205 -21.35 -20.12 7.12
C VAL A 205 -22.86 -20.07 7.39
N SER A 206 -23.49 -21.24 7.61
CA SER A 206 -24.87 -21.28 8.10
C SER A 206 -25.01 -20.56 9.45
N PRO A 207 -26.13 -19.90 9.73
CA PRO A 207 -26.31 -19.12 10.97
C PRO A 207 -26.06 -19.92 12.27
N GLU A 208 -26.19 -21.25 12.21
CA GLU A 208 -25.98 -22.15 13.34
C GLU A 208 -24.50 -22.50 13.58
N ASP A 209 -23.68 -22.40 12.53
CA ASP A 209 -22.26 -22.81 12.55
C ASP A 209 -21.31 -21.63 12.84
N GLY A 210 -21.80 -20.39 12.81
CA GLY A 210 -21.04 -19.19 13.13
C GLY A 210 -21.05 -18.82 14.61
N LEU A 211 -20.02 -18.11 15.05
CA LEU A 211 -19.94 -17.56 16.41
C LEU A 211 -20.83 -16.35 16.59
N ILE A 212 -21.05 -15.59 15.53
CA ILE A 212 -21.95 -14.42 15.49
C ILE A 212 -22.91 -14.60 14.31
N ARG A 213 -24.17 -14.25 14.52
CA ARG A 213 -25.19 -14.26 13.47
C ARG A 213 -25.36 -12.87 12.90
N GLY A 214 -25.43 -12.79 11.57
CA GLY A 214 -25.63 -11.54 10.84
C GLY A 214 -26.53 -11.70 9.64
N VAL A 215 -26.70 -10.59 8.95
CA VAL A 215 -27.48 -10.51 7.70
C VAL A 215 -26.65 -9.74 6.68
N VAL A 216 -26.54 -10.27 5.46
CA VAL A 216 -25.86 -9.56 4.37
C VAL A 216 -26.66 -8.33 3.99
N THR A 217 -26.06 -7.15 4.07
CA THR A 217 -26.70 -5.86 3.79
C THR A 217 -26.29 -5.25 2.46
N HIS A 218 -25.03 -5.49 2.03
CA HIS A 218 -24.53 -5.04 0.74
C HIS A 218 -23.76 -6.16 0.04
N LEU A 219 -23.74 -6.10 -1.31
CA LEU A 219 -23.04 -7.06 -2.15
C LEU A 219 -22.54 -6.34 -3.41
N ILE A 220 -21.23 -6.36 -3.64
CA ILE A 220 -20.58 -5.77 -4.81
C ILE A 220 -19.64 -6.79 -5.45
N PHE A 221 -19.71 -6.96 -6.78
CA PHE A 221 -18.76 -7.79 -7.52
C PHE A 221 -17.54 -6.96 -7.94
N LYS A 222 -16.37 -7.31 -7.46
CA LYS A 222 -15.08 -6.63 -7.74
C LYS A 222 -14.26 -7.32 -8.85
N GLY A 223 -14.82 -8.25 -9.59
CA GLY A 223 -14.17 -8.97 -10.69
C GLY A 223 -13.60 -10.33 -10.27
N VAL A 224 -12.75 -10.38 -9.25
CA VAL A 224 -12.14 -11.64 -8.75
C VAL A 224 -12.79 -12.18 -7.49
N HIS A 225 -13.47 -11.32 -6.73
CA HIS A 225 -14.20 -11.67 -5.51
C HIS A 225 -15.46 -10.83 -5.40
N TYR A 226 -16.32 -11.21 -4.47
CA TYR A 226 -17.43 -10.41 -3.98
C TYR A 226 -17.01 -9.72 -2.68
N GLU A 227 -17.28 -8.42 -2.61
CA GLU A 227 -17.23 -7.63 -1.39
C GLU A 227 -18.64 -7.59 -0.81
N MET A 228 -18.77 -8.00 0.42
CA MET A 228 -20.06 -8.06 1.12
C MET A 228 -19.95 -7.32 2.45
N GLU A 229 -21.00 -6.61 2.81
CA GLU A 229 -21.18 -6.10 4.17
C GLU A 229 -22.20 -6.97 4.89
N VAL A 230 -21.86 -7.36 6.11
CA VAL A 230 -22.71 -8.18 6.98
C VAL A 230 -22.94 -7.44 8.27
N THR A 231 -24.20 -7.03 8.53
CA THR A 231 -24.55 -6.43 9.81
C THR A 231 -24.73 -7.53 10.85
N ALA A 232 -23.93 -7.47 11.91
CA ALA A 232 -24.00 -8.43 13.00
C ALA A 232 -23.66 -7.73 14.33
N ASN A 233 -24.53 -7.86 15.36
CA ASN A 233 -24.38 -7.25 16.69
C ASN A 233 -24.06 -5.75 16.68
N GLY A 234 -24.66 -5.00 15.70
CA GLY A 234 -24.48 -3.55 15.58
C GLY A 234 -23.18 -3.12 14.89
N PHE A 235 -22.40 -4.05 14.38
CA PHE A 235 -21.19 -3.81 13.60
C PHE A 235 -21.40 -4.24 12.15
N GLU A 236 -20.81 -3.51 11.22
CA GLU A 236 -20.80 -3.84 9.78
C GLU A 236 -19.48 -4.51 9.44
N TRP A 237 -19.54 -5.83 9.28
CA TRP A 237 -18.41 -6.64 8.88
C TRP A 237 -18.19 -6.53 7.39
N LEU A 238 -16.99 -6.19 6.98
CA LEU A 238 -16.54 -6.29 5.60
C LEU A 238 -16.03 -7.70 5.31
N VAL A 239 -16.48 -8.32 4.23
CA VAL A 239 -16.15 -9.69 3.86
C VAL A 239 -15.77 -9.77 2.40
N HIS A 240 -14.59 -10.32 2.10
CA HIS A 240 -14.16 -10.64 0.75
C HIS A 240 -14.26 -12.14 0.52
N SER A 241 -15.04 -12.58 -0.46
CA SER A 241 -15.23 -14.01 -0.75
C SER A 241 -15.40 -14.28 -2.24
N THR A 242 -14.95 -15.45 -2.69
CA THR A 242 -15.26 -15.94 -4.02
C THR A 242 -16.69 -16.51 -4.11
N GLY A 243 -17.29 -16.85 -2.97
CA GLY A 243 -18.69 -17.22 -2.84
C GLY A 243 -19.59 -15.99 -2.69
N MET A 244 -20.83 -16.09 -3.17
CA MET A 244 -21.81 -15.03 -3.11
C MET A 244 -22.96 -15.39 -2.18
N TYR A 245 -23.32 -14.45 -1.30
CA TYR A 245 -24.55 -14.49 -0.50
C TYR A 245 -25.42 -13.27 -0.86
N PRO A 246 -26.67 -13.47 -1.33
CA PRO A 246 -27.56 -12.37 -1.67
C PRO A 246 -27.88 -11.47 -0.47
N VAL A 247 -28.11 -10.19 -0.74
CA VAL A 247 -28.60 -9.24 0.28
C VAL A 247 -29.87 -9.78 0.94
N GLY A 248 -29.92 -9.68 2.28
CA GLY A 248 -30.99 -10.21 3.12
C GLY A 248 -30.77 -11.67 3.55
N THR A 249 -29.69 -12.33 3.13
CA THR A 249 -29.39 -13.71 3.54
C THR A 249 -28.91 -13.71 5.00
N PRO A 250 -29.51 -14.49 5.90
CA PRO A 250 -28.96 -14.75 7.23
C PRO A 250 -27.70 -15.63 7.12
N VAL A 251 -26.63 -15.24 7.80
CA VAL A 251 -25.33 -15.94 7.78
C VAL A 251 -24.76 -16.03 9.20
N GLY A 252 -23.87 -17.00 9.39
CA GLY A 252 -22.99 -17.06 10.54
C GLY A 252 -21.60 -16.57 10.18
N ILE A 253 -20.95 -15.85 11.09
CA ILE A 253 -19.58 -15.38 10.95
C ILE A 253 -18.67 -16.33 11.70
N LYS A 254 -17.65 -16.82 10.99
CA LYS A 254 -16.60 -17.68 11.53
C LYS A 254 -15.24 -17.17 11.06
N VAL A 255 -14.25 -17.22 11.92
CA VAL A 255 -12.86 -16.81 11.67
C VAL A 255 -11.93 -17.87 12.22
N ASP A 256 -10.89 -18.21 11.47
CA ASP A 256 -9.83 -19.09 11.97
C ASP A 256 -9.05 -18.37 13.10
N PRO A 257 -8.72 -19.05 14.21
CA PRO A 257 -7.95 -18.46 15.30
C PRO A 257 -6.62 -17.79 14.89
N PHE A 258 -5.97 -18.27 13.84
CA PHE A 258 -4.74 -17.69 13.31
C PHE A 258 -4.96 -16.34 12.61
N ASN A 259 -6.17 -16.08 12.15
CA ASN A 259 -6.51 -14.89 11.38
C ASN A 259 -7.08 -13.76 12.25
N ILE A 260 -7.06 -13.91 13.56
CA ILE A 260 -7.44 -12.86 14.52
C ILE A 260 -6.15 -12.29 15.10
N GLN A 261 -5.82 -11.07 14.74
CA GLN A 261 -4.62 -10.37 15.20
C GLN A 261 -4.98 -9.48 16.40
N ILE A 262 -4.27 -9.67 17.52
CA ILE A 262 -4.51 -8.90 18.74
C ILE A 262 -3.42 -7.86 18.92
N MET A 263 -3.83 -6.64 19.22
CA MET A 263 -2.93 -5.50 19.39
C MET A 263 -3.18 -4.81 20.73
N HIS A 264 -2.12 -4.25 21.30
CA HIS A 264 -2.25 -3.39 22.47
C HIS A 264 -2.95 -2.08 22.07
N LYS A 265 -3.85 -1.62 22.92
CA LYS A 265 -4.36 -0.25 22.79
C LYS A 265 -3.26 0.74 23.15
N PRO A 266 -3.23 1.92 22.49
CA PRO A 266 -2.29 2.98 22.83
C PRO A 266 -2.45 3.38 24.31
N GLU A 267 -1.32 3.60 25.01
CA GLU A 267 -1.32 3.88 26.45
C GLU A 267 -1.68 5.34 26.82
N SER A 268 -1.69 6.26 25.86
CA SER A 268 -1.95 7.69 26.07
C SER A 268 -2.74 8.34 24.94
N GLU A 269 -3.44 9.46 25.27
CA GLU A 269 -4.12 10.29 24.26
C GLU A 269 -3.14 10.84 23.19
N ASP A 270 -1.85 11.02 23.53
CA ASP A 270 -0.82 11.44 22.58
C ASP A 270 -0.41 10.27 21.65
N GLU A 271 -0.42 9.04 22.13
CA GLU A 271 -0.27 7.85 21.31
C GLU A 271 -1.52 7.57 20.49
N GLU A 272 -2.71 7.79 21.06
CA GLU A 272 -3.98 7.71 20.35
C GLU A 272 -4.06 8.80 19.25
N ALA A 273 -3.58 10.02 19.49
CA ALA A 273 -3.49 11.07 18.47
C ALA A 273 -2.51 10.71 17.34
N THR A 274 -1.49 9.91 17.60
CA THR A 274 -0.60 9.35 16.57
C THR A 274 -1.18 8.10 15.90
N ALA A 275 -2.12 7.40 16.56
CA ALA A 275 -2.80 6.21 16.08
C ALA A 275 -4.23 6.48 15.56
N THR A 276 -4.80 7.66 15.81
CA THR A 276 -6.22 7.92 15.46
C THR A 276 -6.41 8.02 13.94
N VAL A 277 -6.80 6.92 13.36
CA VAL A 277 -7.68 6.91 12.20
C VAL A 277 -9.11 7.09 12.75
N SER A 278 -9.78 8.13 12.33
CA SER A 278 -11.20 8.27 12.58
C SER A 278 -11.90 7.10 11.87
N TYR A 279 -12.45 6.16 12.65
CA TYR A 279 -13.28 5.04 12.17
C TYR A 279 -14.62 5.55 11.58
N THR A 280 -14.54 6.46 10.66
CA THR A 280 -15.68 6.84 9.84
C THR A 280 -15.48 6.22 8.49
N HIS A 281 -16.21 5.14 8.20
CA HIS A 281 -16.45 4.72 6.84
C HIS A 281 -16.89 5.96 6.05
N LEU A 282 -16.00 6.44 5.19
CA LEU A 282 -16.33 7.49 4.23
C LEU A 282 -17.30 6.86 3.22
N THR A 283 -18.59 6.98 3.53
CA THR A 283 -19.62 6.87 2.50
C THR A 283 -19.32 7.94 1.47
N LEU A 284 -18.80 7.54 0.33
CA LEU A 284 -18.63 8.41 -0.83
C LEU A 284 -20.01 8.99 -1.18
N PRO A 285 -20.17 10.31 -1.34
CA PRO A 285 -21.42 10.86 -1.81
C PRO A 285 -21.67 10.35 -3.21
N THR A 286 -22.80 9.69 -3.37
CA THR A 286 -23.36 9.30 -4.67
C THR A 286 -23.54 10.55 -5.53
N ILE A 287 -22.86 10.64 -6.66
CA ILE A 287 -23.18 11.58 -7.77
C ILE A 287 -23.91 10.78 -8.83
#